data_17cc2ed2873678019936d9323594c629
#
_entry.id   17cc2ed2873678019936d9323594c629
#
_cell.length_a   1.000
_cell.length_b   1.000
_cell.length_c   1.000
_cell.angle_alpha   90.00
_cell.angle_beta   90.00
_cell.angle_gamma   90.00
#
_symmetry.space_group_name_H-M   'P 1'
#
loop_
_entity.id
_entity.type
_entity.pdbx_description
1 polymer ?
#
loop_
_entity_poly.entity_id
_entity_poly.type
_entity_poly.pdbx_seq_one_letter_code
_entity_poly.pdbx_strand_id
1 'polypeptide(L)'
;MLVISGWLNIYAAEYNPDIHNSIFSFNTSAGRQLIWIFSSVGLISVIMLLDFRIYDSVSYLFYGLCILLLIAVLFFGKEVAGSRSWFSLGSFEFQPSEIAKFGVVLAMARYFSKSTRKTSELRIQITGFLLFLVPMILVLLQGDAGTAMVYGSLVFVLFSEGMHPVILIGALVVVILFILTLVANQLFLIIGIILFAILIIGLVGKSIRKIMLAIVTALASIGFVLSVDFILNDVLKPHQQKRVMSLINPNADPLGIGWNVTQSKIAIGSGGLLGKGYLEGTQTKFDFVPKQTTDFIFSTIGEEQGWIGSVVLIALFITLFLRIIYLANRQKSGFARIYGYGVMSILFAHFALNIAMTIGLFPVIGIPLPFFSYGGSSLWSFTVLLFVFLKLDAHRMQVLQRI
;
A
#
# COMPACT_ATOMS: atom_id res chain seq x y z
N MET A 1 0.26 8.92 -18.81
CA MET A 1 1.71 9.04 -18.60
C MET A 1 2.26 7.92 -17.73
N LEU A 2 1.85 7.72 -16.45
CA LEU A 2 2.40 6.68 -15.56
C LEU A 2 2.43 5.28 -16.18
N VAL A 3 1.33 4.81 -16.80
CA VAL A 3 1.25 3.48 -17.43
C VAL A 3 2.24 3.33 -18.58
N ILE A 4 2.38 4.36 -19.43
CA ILE A 4 3.29 4.31 -20.58
C ILE A 4 4.75 4.35 -20.10
N SER A 5 5.07 5.25 -19.15
CA SER A 5 6.42 5.31 -18.56
C SER A 5 6.75 4.01 -17.84
N GLY A 6 5.78 3.43 -17.09
CA GLY A 6 5.95 2.13 -16.44
C GLY A 6 6.24 1.01 -17.44
N TRP A 7 5.50 0.95 -18.54
CA TRP A 7 5.72 -0.04 -19.59
C TRP A 7 7.12 0.05 -20.22
N LEU A 8 7.60 1.27 -20.50
CA LEU A 8 8.95 1.49 -21.01
C LEU A 8 10.02 1.07 -19.99
N ASN A 9 9.80 1.35 -18.69
CA ASN A 9 10.74 0.95 -17.64
C ASN A 9 10.70 -0.57 -17.37
N ILE A 10 9.54 -1.25 -17.54
CA ILE A 10 9.46 -2.72 -17.49
C ILE A 10 10.32 -3.33 -18.60
N TYR A 11 10.26 -2.76 -19.80
CA TYR A 11 11.11 -3.21 -20.92
C TYR A 11 12.60 -2.97 -20.61
N ALA A 12 12.94 -1.79 -20.10
CA ALA A 12 14.32 -1.48 -19.74
C ALA A 12 14.87 -2.42 -18.67
N ALA A 13 14.04 -2.79 -17.69
CA ALA A 13 14.42 -3.73 -16.63
C ALA A 13 14.71 -5.16 -17.14
N GLU A 14 14.09 -5.59 -18.24
CA GLU A 14 14.32 -6.94 -18.85
C GLU A 14 15.20 -6.89 -20.11
N TYR A 15 15.71 -5.71 -20.47
CA TYR A 15 16.50 -5.58 -21.69
C TYR A 15 17.84 -6.27 -21.57
N ASN A 16 18.08 -7.25 -22.44
CA ASN A 16 19.38 -7.90 -22.61
C ASN A 16 19.87 -7.69 -24.05
N PRO A 17 21.04 -7.06 -24.26
CA PRO A 17 21.58 -6.80 -25.60
C PRO A 17 21.91 -8.08 -26.38
N ASP A 18 22.21 -9.18 -25.69
CA ASP A 18 22.58 -10.45 -26.32
C ASP A 18 21.35 -11.21 -26.84
N ILE A 19 20.17 -10.91 -26.30
CA ILE A 19 18.91 -11.51 -26.69
C ILE A 19 18.02 -10.38 -27.24
N HIS A 20 18.03 -10.18 -28.57
CA HIS A 20 17.22 -9.15 -29.24
C HIS A 20 15.71 -9.41 -29.08
N ASN A 21 15.20 -9.30 -27.86
CA ASN A 21 13.78 -9.41 -27.60
C ASN A 21 13.08 -8.09 -28.00
N SER A 22 12.13 -8.17 -28.93
CA SER A 22 11.25 -7.04 -29.24
C SER A 22 10.42 -6.66 -27.99
N ILE A 23 10.24 -5.35 -27.75
CA ILE A 23 9.34 -4.82 -26.72
C ILE A 23 7.90 -5.36 -26.81
N PHE A 24 7.50 -5.83 -27.98
CA PHE A 24 6.17 -6.44 -28.25
C PHE A 24 6.16 -7.97 -28.09
N SER A 25 7.28 -8.60 -27.73
CA SER A 25 7.35 -10.05 -27.57
C SER A 25 6.53 -10.49 -26.36
N PHE A 26 5.53 -11.36 -26.57
CA PHE A 26 4.70 -11.92 -25.50
C PHE A 26 5.46 -12.85 -24.52
N ASN A 27 6.69 -13.17 -24.82
CA ASN A 27 7.55 -13.94 -23.91
C ASN A 27 8.14 -13.06 -22.81
N THR A 28 8.19 -11.74 -22.99
CA THR A 28 8.70 -10.75 -22.04
C THR A 28 7.59 -10.19 -21.15
N SER A 29 7.93 -9.69 -19.96
CA SER A 29 6.97 -8.98 -19.07
C SER A 29 6.43 -7.73 -19.75
N ALA A 30 7.26 -7.00 -20.53
CA ALA A 30 6.82 -5.83 -21.27
C ALA A 30 5.73 -6.15 -22.30
N GLY A 31 5.89 -7.23 -23.10
CA GLY A 31 4.87 -7.63 -24.06
C GLY A 31 3.59 -8.14 -23.39
N ARG A 32 3.69 -8.91 -22.29
CA ARG A 32 2.53 -9.31 -21.48
C ARG A 32 1.84 -8.11 -20.83
N GLN A 33 2.58 -7.09 -20.41
CA GLN A 33 2.01 -5.86 -19.85
C GLN A 33 1.13 -5.11 -20.86
N LEU A 34 1.44 -5.17 -22.16
CA LEU A 34 0.56 -4.59 -23.19
C LEU A 34 -0.83 -5.23 -23.20
N ILE A 35 -0.92 -6.56 -23.03
CA ILE A 35 -2.21 -7.26 -22.95
C ILE A 35 -3.01 -6.71 -21.77
N TRP A 36 -2.35 -6.51 -20.60
CA TRP A 36 -2.99 -5.95 -19.43
C TRP A 36 -3.40 -4.49 -19.62
N ILE A 37 -2.62 -3.69 -20.34
CA ILE A 37 -2.96 -2.31 -20.68
C ILE A 37 -4.20 -2.27 -21.58
N PHE A 38 -4.22 -3.06 -22.67
CA PHE A 38 -5.38 -3.10 -23.56
C PHE A 38 -6.63 -3.63 -22.88
N SER A 39 -6.52 -4.68 -22.06
CA SER A 39 -7.64 -5.18 -21.28
C SER A 39 -8.14 -4.17 -20.25
N SER A 40 -7.25 -3.36 -19.67
CA SER A 40 -7.62 -2.26 -18.77
C SER A 40 -8.39 -1.16 -19.50
N VAL A 41 -8.07 -0.87 -20.77
CA VAL A 41 -8.86 0.06 -21.59
C VAL A 41 -10.27 -0.48 -21.83
N GLY A 42 -10.39 -1.78 -22.12
CA GLY A 42 -11.69 -2.45 -22.19
C GLY A 42 -12.48 -2.34 -20.89
N LEU A 43 -11.82 -2.57 -19.75
CA LEU A 43 -12.42 -2.44 -18.43
C LEU A 43 -12.88 -1.01 -18.14
N ILE A 44 -12.09 0.01 -18.51
CA ILE A 44 -12.48 1.42 -18.43
C ILE A 44 -13.76 1.67 -19.23
N SER A 45 -13.85 1.14 -20.44
CA SER A 45 -15.03 1.32 -21.30
C SER A 45 -16.27 0.72 -20.63
N VAL A 46 -16.18 -0.47 -20.04
CA VAL A 46 -17.27 -1.09 -19.28
C VAL A 46 -17.67 -0.22 -18.08
N ILE A 47 -16.71 0.26 -17.28
CA ILE A 47 -16.97 1.13 -16.12
C ILE A 47 -17.70 2.42 -16.56
N MET A 48 -17.31 3.00 -17.69
CA MET A 48 -17.92 4.23 -18.20
C MET A 48 -19.33 4.02 -18.76
N LEU A 49 -19.68 2.83 -19.21
CA LEU A 49 -21.03 2.49 -19.70
C LEU A 49 -22.00 2.20 -18.54
N LEU A 50 -21.53 1.65 -17.41
CA LEU A 50 -22.38 1.33 -16.27
C LEU A 50 -22.97 2.59 -15.63
N ASP A 51 -24.23 2.48 -15.13
CA ASP A 51 -24.82 3.57 -14.35
C ASP A 51 -24.08 3.75 -13.01
N PHE A 52 -23.72 4.99 -12.67
CA PHE A 52 -22.99 5.30 -11.43
C PHE A 52 -23.71 4.87 -10.16
N ARG A 53 -25.04 4.72 -10.18
CA ARG A 53 -25.88 4.30 -9.03
C ARG A 53 -25.66 2.85 -8.65
N ILE A 54 -25.22 2.01 -9.60
CA ILE A 54 -24.94 0.59 -9.36
C ILE A 54 -23.88 0.47 -8.27
N TYR A 55 -22.83 1.30 -8.28
CA TYR A 55 -21.73 1.22 -7.32
C TYR A 55 -22.18 1.39 -5.87
N ASP A 56 -23.11 2.33 -5.59
CA ASP A 56 -23.74 2.45 -4.26
C ASP A 56 -24.62 1.24 -3.96
N SER A 57 -25.46 0.81 -4.89
CA SER A 57 -26.43 -0.25 -4.66
C SER A 57 -25.81 -1.61 -4.34
N VAL A 58 -24.75 -1.98 -5.06
CA VAL A 58 -24.07 -3.29 -4.93
C VAL A 58 -22.97 -3.31 -3.88
N SER A 59 -22.64 -2.19 -3.22
CA SER A 59 -21.46 -2.05 -2.35
C SER A 59 -21.31 -3.16 -1.32
N TYR A 60 -22.37 -3.46 -0.55
CA TYR A 60 -22.31 -4.50 0.49
C TYR A 60 -22.31 -5.91 -0.10
N LEU A 61 -23.04 -6.14 -1.19
CA LEU A 61 -23.03 -7.44 -1.89
C LEU A 61 -21.62 -7.74 -2.42
N PHE A 62 -21.00 -6.76 -3.05
CA PHE A 62 -19.66 -6.90 -3.58
C PHE A 62 -18.62 -7.07 -2.47
N TYR A 63 -18.75 -6.33 -1.36
CA TYR A 63 -17.90 -6.51 -0.18
C TYR A 63 -18.03 -7.94 0.38
N GLY A 64 -19.25 -8.45 0.55
CA GLY A 64 -19.49 -9.82 1.01
C GLY A 64 -18.88 -10.86 0.10
N LEU A 65 -18.99 -10.70 -1.23
CA LEU A 65 -18.35 -11.56 -2.21
C LEU A 65 -16.81 -11.52 -2.08
N CYS A 66 -16.23 -10.34 -1.89
CA CYS A 66 -14.79 -10.20 -1.65
C CYS A 66 -14.33 -10.92 -0.37
N ILE A 67 -15.08 -10.82 0.72
CA ILE A 67 -14.79 -11.55 1.96
C ILE A 67 -14.83 -13.06 1.72
N LEU A 68 -15.84 -13.56 1.01
CA LEU A 68 -15.92 -14.99 0.65
C LEU A 68 -14.72 -15.44 -0.20
N LEU A 69 -14.29 -14.63 -1.17
CA LEU A 69 -13.11 -14.92 -1.99
C LEU A 69 -11.82 -14.91 -1.15
N LEU A 70 -11.68 -13.99 -0.19
CA LEU A 70 -10.54 -13.95 0.73
C LEU A 70 -10.51 -15.17 1.65
N ILE A 71 -11.66 -15.66 2.09
CA ILE A 71 -11.76 -16.90 2.87
C ILE A 71 -11.45 -18.11 1.97
N ALA A 72 -12.01 -18.16 0.77
CA ALA A 72 -11.81 -19.27 -0.16
C ALA A 72 -10.34 -19.46 -0.54
N VAL A 73 -9.58 -18.36 -0.73
CA VAL A 73 -8.16 -18.46 -1.10
C VAL A 73 -7.29 -19.03 0.03
N LEU A 74 -7.71 -18.92 1.29
CA LEU A 74 -7.00 -19.57 2.42
C LEU A 74 -7.00 -21.09 2.29
N PHE A 75 -8.08 -21.67 1.73
CA PHE A 75 -8.24 -23.12 1.58
C PHE A 75 -7.78 -23.62 0.20
N PHE A 76 -8.09 -22.91 -0.85
CA PHE A 76 -7.90 -23.32 -2.25
C PHE A 76 -6.78 -22.56 -2.97
N GLY A 77 -6.13 -21.60 -2.31
CA GLY A 77 -5.09 -20.77 -2.93
C GLY A 77 -3.77 -21.52 -3.12
N LYS A 78 -3.06 -21.15 -4.19
CA LYS A 78 -1.68 -21.55 -4.45
C LYS A 78 -0.74 -20.78 -3.51
N GLU A 79 0.24 -21.48 -2.95
CA GLU A 79 1.28 -20.86 -2.15
C GLU A 79 2.39 -20.32 -3.05
N VAL A 80 2.65 -19.02 -2.96
CA VAL A 80 3.72 -18.32 -3.68
C VAL A 80 4.54 -17.52 -2.69
N ALA A 81 5.83 -17.77 -2.62
CA ALA A 81 6.78 -17.09 -1.72
C ALA A 81 6.35 -17.09 -0.23
N GLY A 82 5.72 -18.18 0.23
CA GLY A 82 5.26 -18.36 1.61
C GLY A 82 3.91 -17.68 1.93
N SER A 83 3.21 -17.16 0.91
CA SER A 83 1.87 -16.58 1.03
C SER A 83 0.88 -17.37 0.19
N ARG A 84 -0.28 -17.71 0.79
CA ARG A 84 -1.39 -18.41 0.10
C ARG A 84 -2.47 -17.40 -0.28
N SER A 85 -2.21 -16.60 -1.32
CA SER A 85 -3.04 -15.44 -1.70
C SER A 85 -3.46 -15.42 -3.17
N TRP A 86 -3.09 -16.45 -3.95
CA TRP A 86 -3.32 -16.51 -5.39
C TRP A 86 -4.24 -17.66 -5.80
N PHE A 87 -5.20 -17.39 -6.66
CA PHE A 87 -5.86 -18.41 -7.45
C PHE A 87 -5.14 -18.56 -8.78
N SER A 88 -4.76 -19.80 -9.14
CA SER A 88 -4.14 -20.13 -10.41
C SER A 88 -5.14 -20.88 -11.29
N LEU A 89 -5.50 -20.27 -12.42
CA LEU A 89 -6.36 -20.86 -13.45
C LEU A 89 -5.54 -21.01 -14.74
N GLY A 90 -4.74 -22.07 -14.79
CA GLY A 90 -3.77 -22.27 -15.86
C GLY A 90 -2.65 -21.24 -15.82
N SER A 91 -2.49 -20.45 -16.89
CA SER A 91 -1.51 -19.35 -16.98
C SER A 91 -2.00 -18.04 -16.36
N PHE A 92 -3.26 -17.96 -15.94
CA PHE A 92 -3.85 -16.77 -15.33
C PHE A 92 -3.77 -16.87 -13.81
N GLU A 93 -3.09 -15.93 -13.18
CA GLU A 93 -3.01 -15.81 -11.72
C GLU A 93 -3.80 -14.57 -11.25
N PHE A 94 -4.71 -14.81 -10.31
CA PHE A 94 -5.61 -13.81 -9.77
C PHE A 94 -5.45 -13.69 -8.26
N GLN A 95 -5.24 -12.48 -7.75
CA GLN A 95 -5.12 -12.20 -6.33
C GLN A 95 -6.39 -11.53 -5.81
N PRO A 96 -7.23 -12.25 -5.03
CA PRO A 96 -8.49 -11.70 -4.52
C PRO A 96 -8.32 -10.44 -3.67
N SER A 97 -7.23 -10.33 -2.91
CA SER A 97 -6.94 -9.16 -2.08
C SER A 97 -6.78 -7.86 -2.88
N GLU A 98 -6.39 -7.94 -4.16
CA GLU A 98 -6.31 -6.78 -5.03
C GLU A 98 -7.71 -6.19 -5.32
N ILE A 99 -8.68 -7.03 -5.70
CA ILE A 99 -10.05 -6.59 -5.96
C ILE A 99 -10.81 -6.29 -4.67
N ALA A 100 -10.51 -6.97 -3.57
CA ALA A 100 -11.16 -6.72 -2.29
C ALA A 100 -10.92 -5.30 -1.76
N LYS A 101 -9.80 -4.64 -2.11
CA LYS A 101 -9.57 -3.22 -1.80
C LYS A 101 -10.71 -2.33 -2.34
N PHE A 102 -11.14 -2.58 -3.58
CA PHE A 102 -12.28 -1.88 -4.18
C PHE A 102 -13.57 -2.13 -3.41
N GLY A 103 -13.87 -3.39 -3.06
CA GLY A 103 -15.06 -3.76 -2.28
C GLY A 103 -15.09 -3.09 -0.90
N VAL A 104 -13.95 -3.02 -0.21
CA VAL A 104 -13.84 -2.36 1.10
C VAL A 104 -14.11 -0.86 0.99
N VAL A 105 -13.51 -0.20 0.01
CA VAL A 105 -13.72 1.25 -0.20
C VAL A 105 -15.17 1.55 -0.53
N LEU A 106 -15.83 0.73 -1.36
CA LEU A 106 -17.27 0.85 -1.63
C LEU A 106 -18.11 0.70 -0.36
N ALA A 107 -17.84 -0.32 0.45
CA ALA A 107 -18.59 -0.59 1.69
C ALA A 107 -18.42 0.55 2.69
N MET A 108 -17.20 1.05 2.87
CA MET A 108 -16.93 2.21 3.74
C MET A 108 -17.64 3.47 3.23
N ALA A 109 -17.55 3.75 1.92
CA ALA A 109 -18.22 4.90 1.32
C ALA A 109 -19.74 4.85 1.53
N ARG A 110 -20.36 3.70 1.33
CA ARG A 110 -21.79 3.51 1.57
C ARG A 110 -22.15 3.63 3.04
N TYR A 111 -21.36 3.03 3.93
CA TYR A 111 -21.60 3.05 5.37
C TYR A 111 -21.63 4.47 5.93
N PHE A 112 -20.58 5.24 5.67
CA PHE A 112 -20.47 6.61 6.18
C PHE A 112 -21.43 7.57 5.49
N SER A 113 -21.69 7.42 4.18
CA SER A 113 -22.59 8.30 3.44
C SER A 113 -24.07 8.16 3.85
N LYS A 114 -24.47 6.98 4.34
CA LYS A 114 -25.86 6.71 4.77
C LYS A 114 -26.05 6.77 6.28
N SER A 115 -25.01 7.07 7.04
CA SER A 115 -25.13 7.24 8.48
C SER A 115 -25.99 8.46 8.81
N THR A 116 -27.08 8.24 9.54
CA THR A 116 -27.94 9.30 10.07
C THR A 116 -27.38 9.97 11.32
N ARG A 117 -26.36 9.37 11.93
CA ARG A 117 -25.66 9.88 13.11
C ARG A 117 -24.42 10.65 12.70
N LYS A 118 -23.86 11.42 13.64
CA LYS A 118 -22.56 12.10 13.42
C LYS A 118 -21.48 11.05 13.16
N THR A 119 -20.78 11.19 12.05
CA THR A 119 -19.70 10.24 11.65
C THR A 119 -18.57 10.17 12.68
N SER A 120 -18.43 11.21 13.52
CA SER A 120 -17.47 11.25 14.64
C SER A 120 -17.87 10.41 15.87
N GLU A 121 -19.09 9.85 15.92
CA GLU A 121 -19.49 8.97 17.04
C GLU A 121 -18.64 7.69 17.05
N LEU A 122 -18.19 7.30 18.25
CA LEU A 122 -17.30 6.14 18.45
C LEU A 122 -17.86 4.85 17.83
N ARG A 123 -19.17 4.62 17.97
CA ARG A 123 -19.81 3.42 17.41
C ARG A 123 -19.70 3.37 15.89
N ILE A 124 -19.84 4.52 15.22
CA ILE A 124 -19.73 4.62 13.76
C ILE A 124 -18.29 4.42 13.32
N GLN A 125 -17.35 5.01 14.06
CA GLN A 125 -15.93 4.85 13.81
C GLN A 125 -15.46 3.40 13.98
N ILE A 126 -15.92 2.72 15.04
CA ILE A 126 -15.61 1.29 15.28
C ILE A 126 -16.15 0.42 14.14
N THR A 127 -17.38 0.63 13.68
CA THR A 127 -17.93 -0.14 12.56
C THR A 127 -17.14 0.14 11.27
N GLY A 128 -16.82 1.41 10.99
CA GLY A 128 -15.97 1.78 9.86
C GLY A 128 -14.58 1.12 9.93
N PHE A 129 -13.99 1.04 11.11
CA PHE A 129 -12.73 0.34 11.36
C PHE A 129 -12.85 -1.17 11.09
N LEU A 130 -13.92 -1.81 11.54
CA LEU A 130 -14.17 -3.23 11.32
C LEU A 130 -14.34 -3.57 9.82
N LEU A 131 -14.88 -2.67 9.00
CA LEU A 131 -15.06 -2.88 7.57
C LEU A 131 -13.73 -3.12 6.85
N PHE A 132 -12.64 -2.48 7.24
CA PHE A 132 -11.33 -2.76 6.64
C PHE A 132 -10.45 -3.69 7.48
N LEU A 133 -10.68 -3.77 8.79
CA LEU A 133 -9.93 -4.66 9.67
C LEU A 133 -10.19 -6.14 9.36
N VAL A 134 -11.44 -6.52 9.09
CA VAL A 134 -11.79 -7.91 8.76
C VAL A 134 -11.04 -8.41 7.53
N PRO A 135 -11.09 -7.74 6.34
CA PRO A 135 -10.30 -8.18 5.20
C PRO A 135 -8.80 -8.08 5.45
N MET A 136 -8.32 -7.08 6.19
CA MET A 136 -6.91 -6.95 6.58
C MET A 136 -6.43 -8.17 7.36
N ILE A 137 -7.19 -8.65 8.35
CA ILE A 137 -6.85 -9.86 9.13
C ILE A 137 -6.86 -11.10 8.23
N LEU A 138 -7.85 -11.25 7.34
CA LEU A 138 -7.89 -12.37 6.40
C LEU A 138 -6.64 -12.40 5.50
N VAL A 139 -6.21 -11.24 5.01
CA VAL A 139 -5.01 -11.10 4.18
C VAL A 139 -3.73 -11.39 5.00
N LEU A 140 -3.68 -10.98 6.27
CA LEU A 140 -2.58 -11.36 7.18
C LEU A 140 -2.50 -12.87 7.39
N LEU A 141 -3.64 -13.54 7.55
CA LEU A 141 -3.71 -15.01 7.68
C LEU A 141 -3.24 -15.74 6.42
N GLN A 142 -3.39 -15.11 5.25
CA GLN A 142 -2.82 -15.61 3.98
C GLN A 142 -1.29 -15.48 3.91
N GLY A 143 -0.67 -14.78 4.87
CA GLY A 143 0.76 -14.50 4.88
C GLY A 143 1.18 -13.28 4.03
N ASP A 144 0.23 -12.46 3.56
CA ASP A 144 0.47 -11.28 2.76
C ASP A 144 0.42 -10.01 3.64
N ALA A 145 1.52 -9.77 4.36
CA ALA A 145 1.65 -8.61 5.21
C ALA A 145 1.67 -7.29 4.42
N GLY A 146 2.18 -7.32 3.19
CA GLY A 146 2.26 -6.15 2.32
C GLY A 146 0.88 -5.59 1.99
N THR A 147 0.03 -6.40 1.39
CA THR A 147 -1.34 -6.00 1.06
C THR A 147 -2.14 -5.64 2.31
N ALA A 148 -1.93 -6.35 3.44
CA ALA A 148 -2.60 -6.02 4.69
C ALA A 148 -2.26 -4.60 5.19
N MET A 149 -1.01 -4.15 5.06
CA MET A 149 -0.63 -2.77 5.42
C MET A 149 -1.32 -1.73 4.55
N VAL A 150 -1.57 -2.05 3.27
CA VAL A 150 -2.34 -1.16 2.39
C VAL A 150 -3.77 -0.99 2.90
N TYR A 151 -4.43 -2.05 3.40
CA TYR A 151 -5.74 -1.91 4.05
C TYR A 151 -5.67 -1.00 5.28
N GLY A 152 -4.59 -1.06 6.04
CA GLY A 152 -4.37 -0.18 7.20
C GLY A 152 -4.40 1.31 6.84
N SER A 153 -4.05 1.70 5.62
CA SER A 153 -4.13 3.09 5.16
C SER A 153 -5.56 3.65 5.12
N LEU A 154 -6.59 2.79 5.10
CA LEU A 154 -7.98 3.22 5.14
C LEU A 154 -8.37 3.91 6.45
N VAL A 155 -7.51 3.91 7.45
CA VAL A 155 -7.62 4.78 8.63
C VAL A 155 -7.71 6.26 8.26
N PHE A 156 -7.10 6.69 7.14
CA PHE A 156 -7.23 8.05 6.64
C PHE A 156 -8.65 8.41 6.21
N VAL A 157 -9.45 7.41 5.76
CA VAL A 157 -10.88 7.60 5.49
C VAL A 157 -11.64 7.86 6.79
N LEU A 158 -11.34 7.13 7.86
CA LEU A 158 -11.94 7.39 9.18
C LEU A 158 -11.59 8.79 9.68
N PHE A 159 -10.36 9.22 9.46
CA PHE A 159 -9.91 10.56 9.83
C PHE A 159 -10.66 11.64 9.05
N SER A 160 -10.85 11.48 7.73
CA SER A 160 -11.62 12.42 6.93
C SER A 160 -13.11 12.51 7.35
N GLU A 161 -13.62 11.48 7.98
CA GLU A 161 -14.99 11.40 8.51
C GLU A 161 -15.08 11.70 10.02
N GLY A 162 -14.10 12.39 10.58
CA GLY A 162 -14.16 12.98 11.91
C GLY A 162 -13.60 12.12 13.05
N MET A 163 -12.74 11.13 12.73
CA MET A 163 -11.95 10.44 13.74
C MET A 163 -11.02 11.42 14.46
N HIS A 164 -10.90 11.28 15.77
CA HIS A 164 -10.07 12.19 16.55
C HIS A 164 -8.57 12.06 16.16
N PRO A 165 -7.84 13.17 15.92
CA PRO A 165 -6.44 13.16 15.48
C PRO A 165 -5.50 12.37 16.40
N VAL A 166 -5.82 12.27 17.68
CA VAL A 166 -5.04 11.51 18.67
C VAL A 166 -4.87 10.04 18.27
N ILE A 167 -5.84 9.45 17.57
CA ILE A 167 -5.76 8.06 17.11
C ILE A 167 -4.68 7.91 16.03
N LEU A 168 -4.60 8.84 15.07
CA LEU A 168 -3.53 8.84 14.06
C LEU A 168 -2.15 9.10 14.68
N ILE A 169 -2.07 10.05 15.62
CA ILE A 169 -0.83 10.33 16.35
C ILE A 169 -0.41 9.08 17.14
N GLY A 170 -1.36 8.41 17.80
CA GLY A 170 -1.10 7.16 18.50
C GLY A 170 -0.58 6.06 17.56
N ALA A 171 -1.19 5.90 16.39
CA ALA A 171 -0.71 4.94 15.38
C ALA A 171 0.71 5.28 14.90
N LEU A 172 1.01 6.56 14.67
CA LEU A 172 2.35 7.01 14.31
C LEU A 172 3.37 6.71 15.41
N VAL A 173 3.02 6.96 16.66
CA VAL A 173 3.87 6.65 17.83
C VAL A 173 4.15 5.15 17.91
N VAL A 174 3.16 4.30 17.67
CA VAL A 174 3.34 2.84 17.63
C VAL A 174 4.32 2.42 16.53
N VAL A 175 4.23 3.01 15.33
CA VAL A 175 5.18 2.73 14.24
C VAL A 175 6.59 3.19 14.62
N ILE A 176 6.74 4.38 15.20
CA ILE A 176 8.04 4.90 15.66
C ILE A 176 8.63 3.99 16.75
N LEU A 177 7.82 3.61 17.74
CA LEU A 177 8.25 2.68 18.79
C LEU A 177 8.67 1.33 18.24
N PHE A 178 7.94 0.80 17.25
CA PHE A 178 8.31 -0.44 16.58
C PHE A 178 9.71 -0.33 15.94
N ILE A 179 9.95 0.72 15.15
CA ILE A 179 11.25 0.93 14.51
C ILE A 179 12.37 1.12 15.57
N LEU A 180 12.09 1.92 16.61
CA LEU A 180 13.06 2.11 17.68
C LEU A 180 13.38 0.82 18.44
N THR A 181 12.39 -0.05 18.65
CA THR A 181 12.60 -1.36 19.31
C THR A 181 13.49 -2.28 18.49
N LEU A 182 13.44 -2.16 17.15
CA LEU A 182 14.29 -2.93 16.26
C LEU A 182 15.76 -2.45 16.25
N VAL A 183 15.97 -1.14 16.38
CA VAL A 183 17.30 -0.52 16.18
C VAL A 183 18.02 -0.27 17.51
N ALA A 184 17.30 0.11 18.56
CA ALA A 184 17.86 0.50 19.84
C ALA A 184 17.85 -0.65 20.86
N ASN A 185 18.77 -0.63 21.81
CA ASN A 185 18.74 -1.56 22.93
C ASN A 185 17.46 -1.33 23.75
N GLN A 186 16.71 -2.40 24.00
CA GLN A 186 15.43 -2.37 24.73
C GLN A 186 15.53 -1.66 26.09
N LEU A 187 16.63 -1.89 26.84
CA LEU A 187 16.81 -1.28 28.15
C LEU A 187 16.84 0.25 28.05
N PHE A 188 17.62 0.80 27.12
CA PHE A 188 17.69 2.26 26.91
C PHE A 188 16.36 2.84 26.42
N LEU A 189 15.61 2.10 25.61
CA LEU A 189 14.30 2.53 25.14
C LEU A 189 13.28 2.59 26.29
N ILE A 190 13.25 1.56 27.14
CA ILE A 190 12.39 1.53 28.33
C ILE A 190 12.74 2.66 29.31
N ILE A 191 14.03 2.88 29.57
CA ILE A 191 14.48 4.02 30.39
C ILE A 191 14.03 5.36 29.78
N GLY A 192 14.17 5.51 28.46
CA GLY A 192 13.71 6.72 27.74
C GLY A 192 12.21 6.96 27.87
N ILE A 193 11.39 5.90 27.76
CA ILE A 193 9.92 5.98 27.95
C ILE A 193 9.59 6.40 29.39
N ILE A 194 10.27 5.85 30.38
CA ILE A 194 10.06 6.19 31.80
C ILE A 194 10.44 7.65 32.06
N LEU A 195 11.60 8.08 31.59
CA LEU A 195 12.06 9.47 31.76
C LEU A 195 11.11 10.47 31.08
N PHE A 196 10.63 10.13 29.88
CA PHE A 196 9.65 10.95 29.15
C PHE A 196 8.31 11.02 29.90
N ALA A 197 7.84 9.90 30.47
CA ALA A 197 6.63 9.88 31.29
C ALA A 197 6.78 10.74 32.55
N ILE A 198 7.93 10.67 33.24
CA ILE A 198 8.23 11.51 34.43
C ILE A 198 8.22 12.99 34.03
N LEU A 199 8.84 13.35 32.89
CA LEU A 199 8.85 14.71 32.37
C LEU A 199 7.42 15.22 32.13
N ILE A 200 6.58 14.41 31.44
CA ILE A 200 5.18 14.76 31.17
C ILE A 200 4.42 14.94 32.49
N ILE A 201 4.58 14.06 33.45
CA ILE A 201 3.92 14.17 34.77
C ILE A 201 4.33 15.48 35.47
N GLY A 202 5.60 15.86 35.41
CA GLY A 202 6.08 17.14 35.96
C GLY A 202 5.48 18.36 35.28
N LEU A 203 5.31 18.32 33.94
CA LEU A 203 4.74 19.41 33.15
C LEU A 203 3.21 19.56 33.29
N VAL A 204 2.51 18.46 33.49
CA VAL A 204 1.03 18.44 33.51
C VAL A 204 0.44 18.95 34.83
N GLY A 205 1.26 19.09 35.88
CA GLY A 205 0.84 19.56 37.18
C GLY A 205 -0.02 18.53 37.95
N LYS A 206 -0.82 19.02 38.94
CA LYS A 206 -1.54 18.14 39.90
C LYS A 206 -2.81 17.46 39.37
N SER A 207 -3.05 17.39 38.05
CA SER A 207 -4.25 16.75 37.50
C SER A 207 -4.12 15.23 37.51
N ILE A 208 -4.79 14.57 38.45
CA ILE A 208 -4.78 13.11 38.63
C ILE A 208 -5.14 12.38 37.32
N ARG A 209 -6.15 12.85 36.57
CA ARG A 209 -6.57 12.22 35.30
C ARG A 209 -5.45 12.22 34.24
N LYS A 210 -4.70 13.33 34.13
CA LYS A 210 -3.60 13.46 33.17
C LYS A 210 -2.38 12.65 33.62
N ILE A 211 -2.12 12.59 34.92
CA ILE A 211 -1.06 11.74 35.50
C ILE A 211 -1.36 10.25 35.22
N MET A 212 -2.59 9.81 35.51
CA MET A 212 -3.01 8.44 35.21
C MET A 212 -2.88 8.13 33.71
N LEU A 213 -3.27 9.05 32.82
CA LEU A 213 -3.14 8.87 31.38
C LEU A 213 -1.67 8.70 30.97
N ALA A 214 -0.77 9.53 31.52
CA ALA A 214 0.67 9.42 31.25
C ALA A 214 1.26 8.09 31.72
N ILE A 215 0.83 7.59 32.89
CA ILE A 215 1.26 6.30 33.42
C ILE A 215 0.74 5.16 32.51
N VAL A 216 -0.55 5.18 32.17
CA VAL A 216 -1.17 4.12 31.34
C VAL A 216 -0.52 4.09 29.93
N THR A 217 -0.27 5.26 29.33
CA THR A 217 0.41 5.33 28.02
C THR A 217 1.85 4.83 28.10
N ALA A 218 2.59 5.16 29.17
CA ALA A 218 3.94 4.66 29.38
C ALA A 218 3.97 3.14 29.57
N LEU A 219 3.08 2.58 30.41
CA LEU A 219 2.97 1.13 30.60
C LEU A 219 2.57 0.41 29.33
N ALA A 220 1.63 0.96 28.55
CA ALA A 220 1.24 0.40 27.25
C ALA A 220 2.41 0.43 26.26
N SER A 221 3.19 1.52 26.23
CA SER A 221 4.39 1.63 25.38
C SER A 221 5.47 0.63 25.78
N ILE A 222 5.72 0.44 27.07
CA ILE A 222 6.67 -0.58 27.57
C ILE A 222 6.18 -1.98 27.22
N GLY A 223 4.90 -2.28 27.48
CA GLY A 223 4.30 -3.55 27.10
C GLY A 223 4.41 -3.84 25.61
N PHE A 224 4.23 -2.82 24.76
CA PHE A 224 4.42 -2.94 23.33
C PHE A 224 5.88 -3.25 22.97
N VAL A 225 6.86 -2.54 23.54
CA VAL A 225 8.29 -2.79 23.31
C VAL A 225 8.68 -4.23 23.68
N LEU A 226 8.21 -4.73 24.82
CA LEU A 226 8.46 -6.11 25.27
C LEU A 226 7.76 -7.14 24.36
N SER A 227 6.56 -6.82 23.87
CA SER A 227 5.80 -7.73 22.99
C SER A 227 6.42 -7.86 21.59
N VAL A 228 7.12 -6.84 21.10
CA VAL A 228 7.76 -6.86 19.78
C VAL A 228 8.81 -7.98 19.71
N ASP A 229 9.65 -8.12 20.72
CA ASP A 229 10.67 -9.15 20.77
C ASP A 229 10.06 -10.57 20.77
N PHE A 230 9.04 -10.77 21.60
CA PHE A 230 8.27 -12.03 21.64
C PHE A 230 7.62 -12.32 20.27
N ILE A 231 7.00 -11.32 19.65
CA ILE A 231 6.35 -11.50 18.33
C ILE A 231 7.39 -11.84 17.27
N LEU A 232 8.54 -11.17 17.28
CA LEU A 232 9.60 -11.40 16.31
C LEU A 232 10.19 -12.81 16.42
N ASN A 233 10.45 -13.28 17.63
CA ASN A 233 11.19 -14.53 17.84
C ASN A 233 10.27 -15.76 17.88
N ASP A 234 9.05 -15.64 18.43
CA ASP A 234 8.18 -16.78 18.74
C ASP A 234 6.93 -16.88 17.86
N VAL A 235 6.48 -15.76 17.26
CA VAL A 235 5.20 -15.71 16.51
C VAL A 235 5.42 -15.64 14.99
N LEU A 236 6.39 -14.85 14.54
CA LEU A 236 6.62 -14.66 13.10
C LEU A 236 7.25 -15.90 12.46
N LYS A 237 6.79 -16.24 11.25
CA LYS A 237 7.41 -17.27 10.43
C LYS A 237 8.85 -16.87 10.02
N PRO A 238 9.76 -17.83 9.80
CA PRO A 238 11.18 -17.52 9.50
C PRO A 238 11.40 -16.55 8.34
N HIS A 239 10.57 -16.62 7.29
CA HIS A 239 10.65 -15.70 6.16
C HIS A 239 10.18 -14.27 6.51
N GLN A 240 9.26 -14.10 7.46
CA GLN A 240 8.81 -12.80 7.96
C GLN A 240 9.85 -12.18 8.90
N GLN A 241 10.45 -12.98 9.76
CA GLN A 241 11.57 -12.56 10.62
C GLN A 241 12.72 -12.00 9.76
N LYS A 242 13.13 -12.74 8.70
CA LYS A 242 14.18 -12.30 7.77
C LYS A 242 13.86 -10.96 7.11
N ARG A 243 12.59 -10.72 6.74
CA ARG A 243 12.15 -9.43 6.17
C ARG A 243 12.31 -8.26 7.13
N VAL A 244 11.99 -8.47 8.40
CA VAL A 244 12.15 -7.44 9.43
C VAL A 244 13.62 -7.23 9.77
N MET A 245 14.37 -8.31 9.95
CA MET A 245 15.80 -8.23 10.28
C MET A 245 16.65 -7.61 9.16
N SER A 246 16.24 -7.76 7.89
CA SER A 246 16.94 -7.13 6.76
C SER A 246 16.91 -5.60 6.75
N LEU A 247 15.99 -4.98 7.52
CA LEU A 247 15.99 -3.52 7.77
C LEU A 247 17.18 -3.07 8.61
N ILE A 248 17.48 -3.86 9.65
CA ILE A 248 18.50 -3.50 10.67
C ILE A 248 19.87 -3.88 10.15
N ASN A 249 19.97 -5.08 9.63
CA ASN A 249 21.22 -5.64 9.13
C ASN A 249 21.00 -6.33 7.77
N PRO A 250 21.12 -5.59 6.66
CA PRO A 250 21.02 -6.15 5.31
C PRO A 250 22.04 -7.28 5.07
N ASN A 251 23.16 -7.26 5.78
CA ASN A 251 24.22 -8.26 5.67
C ASN A 251 23.91 -9.57 6.42
N ALA A 252 22.87 -9.62 7.23
CA ALA A 252 22.46 -10.84 7.92
C ALA A 252 21.89 -11.91 6.96
N ASP A 253 21.42 -11.52 5.78
CA ASP A 253 20.96 -12.42 4.71
C ASP A 253 21.56 -11.95 3.36
N PRO A 254 22.87 -12.15 3.13
CA PRO A 254 23.60 -11.58 1.99
C PRO A 254 23.23 -12.18 0.64
N LEU A 255 22.45 -13.28 0.60
CA LEU A 255 21.98 -13.93 -0.62
C LEU A 255 20.43 -13.93 -0.74
N GLY A 256 19.73 -13.31 0.21
CA GLY A 256 18.27 -13.27 0.24
C GLY A 256 17.69 -11.86 0.15
N ILE A 257 16.77 -11.53 1.07
CA ILE A 257 16.01 -10.27 1.06
C ILE A 257 16.93 -9.05 1.26
N GLY A 258 17.99 -9.18 2.07
CA GLY A 258 19.01 -8.13 2.27
C GLY A 258 19.75 -7.79 0.99
N TRP A 259 20.01 -8.80 0.13
CA TRP A 259 20.59 -8.61 -1.20
C TRP A 259 19.75 -7.70 -2.08
N ASN A 260 18.43 -7.94 -2.15
CA ASN A 260 17.54 -7.16 -3.00
C ASN A 260 17.58 -5.67 -2.66
N VAL A 261 17.53 -5.32 -1.37
CA VAL A 261 17.60 -3.92 -0.90
C VAL A 261 18.99 -3.32 -1.19
N THR A 262 20.05 -4.07 -0.93
CA THR A 262 21.41 -3.60 -1.17
C THR A 262 21.63 -3.33 -2.66
N GLN A 263 21.25 -4.25 -3.54
CA GLN A 263 21.37 -4.06 -4.98
C GLN A 263 20.49 -2.92 -5.50
N SER A 264 19.26 -2.78 -4.97
CA SER A 264 18.40 -1.64 -5.30
C SER A 264 19.05 -0.30 -4.92
N LYS A 265 19.66 -0.20 -3.73
CA LYS A 265 20.35 1.02 -3.29
C LYS A 265 21.60 1.31 -4.13
N ILE A 266 22.37 0.27 -4.52
CA ILE A 266 23.51 0.41 -5.41
C ILE A 266 23.05 0.90 -6.79
N ALA A 267 21.98 0.32 -7.35
CA ALA A 267 21.41 0.74 -8.62
C ALA A 267 21.01 2.22 -8.58
N ILE A 268 20.17 2.62 -7.63
CA ILE A 268 19.72 4.01 -7.46
C ILE A 268 20.92 4.96 -7.28
N GLY A 269 21.86 4.60 -6.40
CA GLY A 269 23.05 5.43 -6.12
C GLY A 269 23.99 5.57 -7.32
N SER A 270 24.07 4.55 -8.17
CA SER A 270 24.93 4.55 -9.36
C SER A 270 24.42 5.45 -10.49
N GLY A 271 23.12 5.80 -10.50
CA GLY A 271 22.55 6.66 -11.52
C GLY A 271 22.89 8.15 -11.40
N GLY A 272 23.32 8.61 -10.23
CA GLY A 272 23.70 10.02 -10.02
C GLY A 272 22.55 10.99 -10.33
N LEU A 273 22.87 12.17 -10.89
CA LEU A 273 21.87 13.21 -11.18
C LEU A 273 21.07 12.92 -12.46
N LEU A 274 21.72 12.54 -13.54
CA LEU A 274 21.12 12.40 -14.88
C LEU A 274 20.78 10.95 -15.25
N GLY A 275 21.22 9.98 -14.47
CA GLY A 275 21.13 8.56 -14.82
C GLY A 275 22.25 8.11 -15.76
N LYS A 276 22.31 6.80 -15.98
CA LYS A 276 23.25 6.18 -16.93
C LYS A 276 22.78 6.28 -18.38
N GLY A 277 21.51 6.52 -18.59
CA GLY A 277 20.83 6.47 -19.89
C GLY A 277 19.82 5.33 -19.99
N TYR A 278 18.82 5.52 -20.85
CA TYR A 278 17.78 4.51 -21.07
C TYR A 278 18.39 3.26 -21.72
N LEU A 279 18.12 2.08 -21.17
CA LEU A 279 18.71 0.78 -21.54
C LEU A 279 20.22 0.64 -21.22
N GLU A 280 20.81 1.56 -20.45
CA GLU A 280 22.24 1.53 -20.09
C GLU A 280 22.46 1.21 -18.60
N GLY A 281 21.42 0.82 -17.88
CA GLY A 281 21.49 0.37 -16.50
C GLY A 281 22.35 -0.90 -16.37
N THR A 282 23.38 -0.90 -15.53
CA THR A 282 24.25 -2.06 -15.35
C THR A 282 23.73 -3.03 -14.30
N GLN A 283 23.15 -2.54 -13.21
CA GLN A 283 22.59 -3.39 -12.15
C GLN A 283 21.27 -4.04 -12.58
N THR A 284 20.44 -3.28 -13.27
CA THR A 284 19.14 -3.74 -13.78
C THR A 284 19.29 -4.67 -14.98
N LYS A 285 20.21 -4.37 -15.92
CA LYS A 285 20.43 -5.15 -17.14
C LYS A 285 20.99 -6.55 -16.89
N PHE A 286 21.78 -6.74 -15.84
CA PHE A 286 22.37 -8.03 -15.49
C PHE A 286 21.59 -8.77 -14.39
N ASP A 287 20.32 -8.41 -14.16
CA ASP A 287 19.43 -9.04 -13.18
C ASP A 287 19.97 -9.09 -11.74
N PHE A 288 20.86 -8.13 -11.37
CA PHE A 288 21.36 -8.06 -10.00
C PHE A 288 20.31 -7.63 -8.98
N VAL A 289 19.25 -6.95 -9.44
CA VAL A 289 18.11 -6.56 -8.61
C VAL A 289 16.94 -7.53 -8.83
N PRO A 290 16.69 -8.50 -7.95
CA PRO A 290 15.58 -9.43 -8.12
C PRO A 290 14.24 -8.71 -8.10
N LYS A 291 13.27 -9.20 -8.93
CA LYS A 291 11.92 -8.59 -9.06
C LYS A 291 11.93 -7.11 -9.47
N GLN A 292 12.89 -6.71 -10.26
CA GLN A 292 13.06 -5.33 -10.74
C GLN A 292 11.90 -4.85 -11.61
N THR A 293 11.14 -5.73 -12.27
CA THR A 293 9.95 -5.35 -13.05
C THR A 293 8.70 -5.13 -12.20
N THR A 294 8.68 -5.65 -10.98
CA THR A 294 7.52 -5.61 -10.07
C THR A 294 7.76 -4.72 -8.86
N ASP A 295 8.36 -5.29 -7.83
CA ASP A 295 8.49 -4.66 -6.51
C ASP A 295 9.57 -3.58 -6.46
N PHE A 296 10.64 -3.74 -7.25
CA PHE A 296 11.80 -2.86 -7.27
C PHE A 296 11.92 -2.01 -8.54
N ILE A 297 10.83 -1.78 -9.26
CA ILE A 297 10.86 -1.02 -10.53
C ILE A 297 11.41 0.41 -10.36
N PHE A 298 11.28 1.01 -9.18
CA PHE A 298 11.84 2.32 -8.88
C PHE A 298 13.38 2.34 -8.96
N SER A 299 14.05 1.21 -8.69
CA SER A 299 15.51 1.12 -8.83
C SER A 299 15.99 1.28 -10.28
N THR A 300 15.22 0.78 -11.26
CA THR A 300 15.51 0.96 -12.68
C THR A 300 15.47 2.44 -13.07
N ILE A 301 14.46 3.19 -12.58
CA ILE A 301 14.38 4.63 -12.81
C ILE A 301 15.56 5.35 -12.17
N GLY A 302 15.87 5.00 -10.91
CA GLY A 302 17.00 5.60 -10.20
C GLY A 302 18.32 5.37 -10.90
N GLU A 303 18.54 4.19 -11.50
CA GLU A 303 19.76 3.86 -12.23
C GLU A 303 19.81 4.53 -13.61
N GLU A 304 18.74 4.38 -14.42
CA GLU A 304 18.76 4.81 -15.83
C GLU A 304 18.45 6.30 -16.01
N GLN A 305 17.53 6.86 -15.22
CA GLN A 305 17.08 8.25 -15.34
C GLN A 305 17.59 9.13 -14.18
N GLY A 306 18.24 8.53 -13.20
CA GLY A 306 18.90 9.20 -12.09
C GLY A 306 17.94 9.91 -11.15
N TRP A 307 18.47 10.90 -10.45
CA TRP A 307 17.71 11.70 -9.50
C TRP A 307 16.61 12.52 -10.18
N ILE A 308 16.88 13.08 -11.37
CA ILE A 308 15.88 13.87 -12.11
C ILE A 308 14.68 13.01 -12.51
N GLY A 309 14.89 11.82 -13.06
CA GLY A 309 13.80 10.90 -13.41
C GLY A 309 13.00 10.46 -12.19
N SER A 310 13.68 10.19 -11.07
CA SER A 310 13.06 9.86 -9.79
C SER A 310 12.15 11.00 -9.27
N VAL A 311 12.64 12.25 -9.32
CA VAL A 311 11.84 13.43 -8.90
C VAL A 311 10.65 13.65 -9.82
N VAL A 312 10.82 13.50 -11.14
CA VAL A 312 9.71 13.61 -12.09
C VAL A 312 8.63 12.57 -11.81
N LEU A 313 9.01 11.32 -11.56
CA LEU A 313 8.06 10.27 -11.19
C LEU A 313 7.30 10.62 -9.90
N ILE A 314 8.02 11.01 -8.85
CA ILE A 314 7.43 11.41 -7.57
C ILE A 314 6.46 12.59 -7.77
N ALA A 315 6.85 13.60 -8.56
CA ALA A 315 5.99 14.74 -8.88
C ALA A 315 4.71 14.34 -9.62
N LEU A 316 4.78 13.37 -10.54
CA LEU A 316 3.60 12.82 -11.22
C LEU A 316 2.64 12.15 -10.22
N PHE A 317 3.16 11.37 -9.27
CA PHE A 317 2.33 10.75 -8.23
C PHE A 317 1.73 11.79 -7.28
N ILE A 318 2.50 12.76 -6.82
CA ILE A 318 2.00 13.87 -5.99
C ILE A 318 0.88 14.61 -6.73
N THR A 319 1.07 14.91 -8.01
CA THR A 319 0.05 15.56 -8.84
C THR A 319 -1.23 14.72 -8.93
N LEU A 320 -1.10 13.40 -9.10
CA LEU A 320 -2.23 12.47 -9.10
C LEU A 320 -2.97 12.51 -7.75
N PHE A 321 -2.26 12.43 -6.63
CA PHE A 321 -2.87 12.44 -5.29
C PHE A 321 -3.57 13.77 -5.00
N LEU A 322 -2.93 14.89 -5.28
CA LEU A 322 -3.53 16.22 -5.11
C LEU A 322 -4.77 16.38 -5.98
N ARG A 323 -4.74 15.82 -7.20
CA ARG A 323 -5.91 15.85 -8.09
C ARG A 323 -7.05 15.00 -7.56
N ILE A 324 -6.80 13.80 -7.04
CA ILE A 324 -7.83 12.95 -6.43
C ILE A 324 -8.44 13.65 -5.21
N ILE A 325 -7.63 14.23 -4.33
CA ILE A 325 -8.11 14.98 -3.15
C ILE A 325 -8.98 16.17 -3.59
N TYR A 326 -8.51 16.95 -4.56
CA TYR A 326 -9.28 18.07 -5.09
C TYR A 326 -10.64 17.63 -5.65
N LEU A 327 -10.65 16.54 -6.44
CA LEU A 327 -11.87 15.96 -6.98
C LEU A 327 -12.79 15.42 -5.88
N ALA A 328 -12.25 14.80 -4.84
CA ALA A 328 -13.02 14.28 -3.69
C ALA A 328 -13.66 15.42 -2.90
N ASN A 329 -12.92 16.50 -2.62
CA ASN A 329 -13.43 17.64 -1.86
C ASN A 329 -14.59 18.37 -2.56
N ARG A 330 -14.63 18.37 -3.88
CA ARG A 330 -15.71 19.03 -4.64
C ARG A 330 -16.96 18.18 -4.82
N GLN A 331 -16.96 16.90 -4.37
CA GLN A 331 -18.12 16.02 -4.51
C GLN A 331 -19.31 16.51 -3.69
N LYS A 332 -20.51 16.43 -4.29
CA LYS A 332 -21.79 16.73 -3.62
C LYS A 332 -22.35 15.50 -2.90
N SER A 333 -22.02 14.30 -3.38
CA SER A 333 -22.39 13.03 -2.74
C SER A 333 -21.36 12.65 -1.70
N GLY A 334 -21.79 12.37 -0.46
CA GLY A 334 -20.94 11.80 0.59
C GLY A 334 -20.30 10.49 0.16
N PHE A 335 -21.04 9.64 -0.57
CA PHE A 335 -20.54 8.38 -1.10
C PHE A 335 -19.31 8.60 -2.03
N ALA A 336 -19.45 9.48 -3.02
CA ALA A 336 -18.38 9.77 -3.97
C ALA A 336 -17.14 10.42 -3.29
N ARG A 337 -17.38 11.30 -2.30
CA ARG A 337 -16.31 11.93 -1.53
C ARG A 337 -15.50 10.91 -0.74
N ILE A 338 -16.17 10.08 0.04
CA ILE A 338 -15.53 9.05 0.90
C ILE A 338 -14.83 8.02 0.04
N TYR A 339 -15.46 7.60 -1.06
CA TYR A 339 -14.85 6.71 -2.03
C TYR A 339 -13.54 7.29 -2.59
N GLY A 340 -13.53 8.58 -2.97
CA GLY A 340 -12.34 9.28 -3.45
C GLY A 340 -11.19 9.29 -2.42
N TYR A 341 -11.49 9.53 -1.14
CA TYR A 341 -10.47 9.43 -0.08
C TYR A 341 -9.94 7.99 0.10
N GLY A 342 -10.80 6.98 -0.05
CA GLY A 342 -10.38 5.58 -0.03
C GLY A 342 -9.44 5.22 -1.18
N VAL A 343 -9.76 5.67 -2.40
CA VAL A 343 -8.87 5.50 -3.56
C VAL A 343 -7.52 6.17 -3.34
N MET A 344 -7.53 7.43 -2.87
CA MET A 344 -6.31 8.17 -2.54
C MET A 344 -5.47 7.44 -1.51
N SER A 345 -6.09 6.96 -0.41
CA SER A 345 -5.40 6.26 0.67
C SER A 345 -4.69 4.99 0.18
N ILE A 346 -5.36 4.18 -0.64
CA ILE A 346 -4.79 2.95 -1.19
C ILE A 346 -3.64 3.26 -2.15
N LEU A 347 -3.83 4.17 -3.11
CA LEU A 347 -2.78 4.51 -4.07
C LEU A 347 -1.57 5.14 -3.39
N PHE A 348 -1.79 6.02 -2.40
CA PHE A 348 -0.72 6.61 -1.61
C PHE A 348 0.06 5.57 -0.80
N ALA A 349 -0.64 4.62 -0.16
CA ALA A 349 0.02 3.56 0.60
C ALA A 349 0.90 2.68 -0.29
N HIS A 350 0.40 2.26 -1.46
CA HIS A 350 1.21 1.52 -2.43
C HIS A 350 2.45 2.29 -2.86
N PHE A 351 2.29 3.57 -3.21
CA PHE A 351 3.39 4.45 -3.61
C PHE A 351 4.42 4.61 -2.49
N ALA A 352 3.96 5.00 -1.29
CA ALA A 352 4.85 5.27 -0.16
C ALA A 352 5.62 4.02 0.30
N LEU A 353 4.93 2.88 0.40
CA LEU A 353 5.54 1.62 0.83
C LEU A 353 6.51 1.08 -0.24
N ASN A 354 6.16 1.18 -1.54
CA ASN A 354 7.05 0.74 -2.61
C ASN A 354 8.35 1.54 -2.62
N ILE A 355 8.28 2.88 -2.61
CA ILE A 355 9.49 3.71 -2.59
C ILE A 355 10.27 3.48 -1.30
N ALA A 356 9.61 3.45 -0.14
CA ALA A 356 10.28 3.25 1.13
C ALA A 356 11.06 1.92 1.19
N MET A 357 10.50 0.82 0.63
CA MET A 357 11.22 -0.46 0.61
C MET A 357 12.37 -0.48 -0.41
N THR A 358 12.24 0.19 -1.55
CA THR A 358 13.30 0.22 -2.57
C THR A 358 14.52 1.03 -2.12
N ILE A 359 14.32 2.09 -1.34
CA ILE A 359 15.41 2.88 -0.76
C ILE A 359 15.89 2.36 0.61
N GLY A 360 15.29 1.27 1.11
CA GLY A 360 15.69 0.61 2.36
C GLY A 360 15.22 1.30 3.63
N LEU A 361 14.17 2.13 3.58
CA LEU A 361 13.53 2.74 4.75
C LEU A 361 12.42 1.86 5.34
N PHE A 362 12.01 0.82 4.62
CA PHE A 362 10.94 -0.09 5.03
C PHE A 362 11.27 -1.54 4.63
N PRO A 363 10.78 -2.57 5.38
CA PRO A 363 11.01 -3.97 5.02
C PRO A 363 10.47 -4.29 3.63
N VAL A 364 11.12 -5.24 2.95
CA VAL A 364 10.63 -5.74 1.65
C VAL A 364 9.36 -6.56 1.86
N ILE A 365 8.23 -6.02 1.44
CA ILE A 365 6.91 -6.63 1.61
C ILE A 365 6.22 -7.00 0.30
N GLY A 366 6.87 -6.71 -0.85
CA GLY A 366 6.35 -7.12 -2.16
C GLY A 366 5.11 -6.35 -2.59
N ILE A 367 5.17 -5.02 -2.62
CA ILE A 367 4.07 -4.14 -3.04
C ILE A 367 4.43 -3.46 -4.37
N PRO A 368 3.57 -3.59 -5.42
CA PRO A 368 3.81 -2.94 -6.70
C PRO A 368 3.55 -1.43 -6.62
N LEU A 369 4.27 -0.67 -7.45
CA LEU A 369 4.04 0.75 -7.67
C LEU A 369 2.81 0.95 -8.58
N PRO A 370 1.77 1.69 -8.15
CA PRO A 370 0.51 1.82 -8.89
C PRO A 370 0.70 2.33 -10.32
N PHE A 371 0.07 1.68 -11.30
CA PHE A 371 0.14 2.01 -12.72
C PHE A 371 1.53 1.94 -13.37
N PHE A 372 2.55 1.55 -12.62
CA PHE A 372 3.93 1.59 -13.06
C PHE A 372 4.59 0.20 -13.08
N SER A 373 4.45 -0.59 -12.02
CA SER A 373 4.96 -1.95 -11.92
C SER A 373 4.26 -2.92 -12.86
N TYR A 374 4.97 -3.97 -13.26
CA TYR A 374 4.36 -5.11 -13.95
C TYR A 374 3.36 -5.83 -13.05
N GLY A 375 2.18 -6.12 -13.59
CA GLY A 375 1.17 -6.96 -12.94
C GLY A 375 -0.25 -6.72 -13.46
N GLY A 376 -0.90 -7.79 -13.92
CA GLY A 376 -2.25 -7.72 -14.46
C GLY A 376 -3.30 -7.42 -13.39
N SER A 377 -3.33 -8.21 -12.32
CA SER A 377 -4.32 -8.06 -11.24
C SER A 377 -4.21 -6.70 -10.54
N SER A 378 -2.98 -6.20 -10.31
CA SER A 378 -2.75 -4.89 -9.70
C SER A 378 -3.16 -3.74 -10.63
N LEU A 379 -2.82 -3.81 -11.92
CA LEU A 379 -3.22 -2.80 -12.89
C LEU A 379 -4.76 -2.72 -13.02
N TRP A 380 -5.45 -3.85 -13.07
CA TRP A 380 -6.91 -3.90 -13.09
C TRP A 380 -7.51 -3.31 -11.82
N SER A 381 -6.98 -3.66 -10.65
CA SER A 381 -7.44 -3.15 -9.36
C SER A 381 -7.33 -1.62 -9.29
N PHE A 382 -6.16 -1.07 -9.62
CA PHE A 382 -5.95 0.39 -9.63
C PHE A 382 -6.80 1.09 -10.68
N THR A 383 -7.01 0.45 -11.84
CA THR A 383 -7.89 0.96 -12.90
C THR A 383 -9.33 1.03 -12.41
N VAL A 384 -9.86 -0.03 -11.80
CA VAL A 384 -11.22 -0.04 -11.24
C VAL A 384 -11.36 1.03 -10.17
N LEU A 385 -10.44 1.09 -9.20
CA LEU A 385 -10.47 2.09 -8.12
C LEU A 385 -10.54 3.51 -8.68
N LEU A 386 -9.65 3.86 -9.60
CA LEU A 386 -9.55 5.22 -10.13
C LEU A 386 -10.71 5.57 -11.05
N PHE A 387 -11.05 4.69 -12.00
CA PHE A 387 -12.06 5.02 -13.02
C PHE A 387 -13.48 4.96 -12.50
N VAL A 388 -13.80 4.16 -11.50
CA VAL A 388 -15.08 4.26 -10.77
C VAL A 388 -15.17 5.62 -10.07
N PHE A 389 -14.10 6.10 -9.45
CA PHE A 389 -14.07 7.46 -8.88
C PHE A 389 -14.31 8.54 -9.93
N LEU A 390 -13.64 8.45 -11.08
CA LEU A 390 -13.82 9.41 -12.18
C LEU A 390 -15.25 9.35 -12.76
N LYS A 391 -15.86 8.15 -12.83
CA LYS A 391 -17.27 7.99 -13.22
C LYS A 391 -18.21 8.69 -12.23
N LEU A 392 -17.98 8.53 -10.92
CA LEU A 392 -18.75 9.22 -9.89
C LEU A 392 -18.59 10.75 -9.99
N ASP A 393 -17.36 11.24 -10.25
CA ASP A 393 -17.10 12.66 -10.43
C ASP A 393 -17.78 13.24 -11.67
N ALA A 394 -17.77 12.53 -12.79
CA ALA A 394 -18.45 12.96 -14.02
C ALA A 394 -19.97 13.20 -13.82
N HIS A 395 -20.60 12.46 -12.90
CA HIS A 395 -22.04 12.53 -12.64
C HIS A 395 -22.39 13.34 -11.39
N ARG A 396 -21.43 14.08 -10.79
CA ARG A 396 -21.64 14.81 -9.53
C ARG A 396 -22.79 15.82 -9.54
N MET A 397 -23.10 16.41 -10.71
CA MET A 397 -24.19 17.40 -10.85
C MET A 397 -25.56 16.74 -10.96
N GLN A 398 -25.66 15.49 -11.40
CA GLN A 398 -26.93 14.79 -11.53
C GLN A 398 -27.52 14.38 -10.17
N VAL A 399 -26.68 14.31 -9.12
CA VAL A 399 -27.13 14.03 -7.75
C VAL A 399 -27.99 15.17 -7.18
N LEU A 400 -27.79 16.42 -7.64
CA LEU A 400 -28.53 17.61 -7.17
C LEU A 400 -29.92 17.76 -7.79
N GLN A 401 -30.23 17.12 -8.92
CA GLN A 401 -31.50 17.28 -9.61
C GLN A 401 -32.68 16.48 -8.94
N ARG A 402 -32.41 15.81 -7.81
CA ARG A 402 -33.40 14.96 -7.10
C ARG A 402 -33.55 15.26 -5.61
N ILE A 403 -33.04 16.41 -5.15
CA ILE A 403 -33.41 17.04 -3.87
C ILE A 403 -34.30 18.22 -4.21
#